data_5d7129ca8368e2059f7249f0827d75bb
#
_entry.id   5d7129ca8368e2059f7249f0827d75bb
#
_cell.length_a   1.000
_cell.length_b   1.000
_cell.length_c   1.000
_cell.angle_alpha   90.00
_cell.angle_beta   90.00
_cell.angle_gamma   90.00
#
_symmetry.space_group_name_H-M   'P 1'
#
loop_
_entity.id
_entity.type
_entity.pdbx_description
1 polymer ?
#
loop_
_entity_poly.entity_id
_entity_poly.type
_entity_poly.pdbx_seq_one_letter_code
_entity_poly.pdbx_strand_id
1 'polypeptide(L)'
;FLNPAMPENQEWALRFIREILSKYRFDGYALDYCRYPGATADFSEFSRREFERFLGHAVERFPEDIFTYDEEGNRIPGKYYKPWWEYRAKVVRDFIARVRAAVDELQPDVRLEYWAGSWLHAIYANGQNWGSPRSTFSDEYLDTWATPGYKEAGFADLLDVFITGTYLERVWGADDNESIEYGLNRSLRDVAGDCTVYGSLYAQNHLDQFDDAVYLCLKKTKGVMVFDIVQVIEHDLWDSIKRGIDRAEAEIANEGK
;
A
#
# COMPACT_ATOMS: atom_id res chain seq x y z
N PHE A 1 4.63 2.02 -17.37
CA PHE A 1 5.24 2.24 -16.05
C PHE A 1 6.70 2.66 -16.22
N LEU A 2 7.16 3.62 -15.39
CA LEU A 2 8.57 3.96 -15.27
C LEU A 2 9.24 3.00 -14.28
N ASN A 3 10.51 2.67 -14.50
CA ASN A 3 11.27 1.88 -13.54
C ASN A 3 11.52 2.71 -12.28
N PRO A 4 10.98 2.32 -11.10
CA PRO A 4 11.11 3.10 -9.87
C PRO A 4 12.54 3.08 -9.29
N ALA A 5 13.39 2.15 -9.70
CA ALA A 5 14.78 2.10 -9.25
C ALA A 5 15.69 3.11 -9.99
N MET A 6 15.27 3.64 -11.15
CA MET A 6 16.09 4.57 -11.93
C MET A 6 16.06 5.97 -11.33
N PRO A 7 17.22 6.57 -10.99
CA PRO A 7 17.32 7.89 -10.41
C PRO A 7 16.65 8.97 -11.27
N GLU A 8 16.77 8.90 -12.60
CA GLU A 8 16.20 9.85 -13.54
C GLU A 8 14.66 9.87 -13.47
N ASN A 9 14.04 8.71 -13.30
CA ASN A 9 12.60 8.57 -13.16
C ASN A 9 12.12 9.12 -11.81
N GLN A 10 12.87 8.86 -10.73
CA GLN A 10 12.59 9.41 -9.41
C GLN A 10 12.73 10.94 -9.42
N GLU A 11 13.78 11.49 -10.04
CA GLU A 11 13.97 12.94 -10.17
C GLU A 11 12.86 13.59 -11.00
N TRP A 12 12.42 12.94 -12.06
CA TRP A 12 11.30 13.42 -12.86
C TRP A 12 10.02 13.50 -12.02
N ALA A 13 9.68 12.44 -11.29
CA ALA A 13 8.52 12.40 -10.42
C ALA A 13 8.61 13.44 -9.30
N LEU A 14 9.77 13.58 -8.65
CA LEU A 14 9.98 14.58 -7.59
C LEU A 14 9.86 16.02 -8.11
N ARG A 15 10.34 16.31 -9.31
CA ARG A 15 10.14 17.65 -9.91
C ARG A 15 8.67 17.97 -10.10
N PHE A 16 7.89 16.99 -10.57
CA PHE A 16 6.44 17.13 -10.73
C PHE A 16 5.73 17.36 -9.38
N ILE A 17 6.07 16.56 -8.36
CA ILE A 17 5.55 16.70 -7.00
C ILE A 17 5.90 18.08 -6.43
N ARG A 18 7.16 18.52 -6.53
CA ARG A 18 7.62 19.83 -6.06
C ARG A 18 6.91 20.98 -6.79
N GLU A 19 6.68 20.85 -8.08
CA GLU A 19 5.94 21.86 -8.85
C GLU A 19 4.51 22.01 -8.35
N ILE A 20 3.80 20.90 -8.12
CA ILE A 20 2.42 20.90 -7.60
C ILE A 20 2.39 21.53 -6.20
N LEU A 21 3.24 21.05 -5.28
CA LEU A 21 3.30 21.56 -3.90
C LEU A 21 3.70 23.04 -3.84
N SER A 22 4.48 23.54 -4.81
CA SER A 22 4.86 24.97 -4.85
C SER A 22 3.73 25.87 -5.36
N LYS A 23 2.81 25.35 -6.17
CA LYS A 23 1.77 26.15 -6.84
C LYS A 23 0.41 26.10 -6.15
N TYR A 24 0.10 24.99 -5.48
CA TYR A 24 -1.23 24.75 -4.93
C TYR A 24 -1.15 24.44 -3.44
N ARG A 25 -2.25 24.69 -2.72
CA ARG A 25 -2.40 24.33 -1.30
C ARG A 25 -3.33 23.14 -1.17
N PHE A 26 -2.96 22.18 -0.32
CA PHE A 26 -3.69 20.96 -0.08
C PHE A 26 -3.76 20.68 1.43
N ASP A 27 -4.75 19.90 1.85
CA ASP A 27 -4.80 19.31 3.20
C ASP A 27 -4.04 17.98 3.24
N GLY A 28 -3.97 17.27 2.12
CA GLY A 28 -3.26 16.01 1.96
C GLY A 28 -2.79 15.79 0.52
N TYR A 29 -1.70 15.06 0.36
CA TYR A 29 -1.13 14.64 -0.92
C TYR A 29 -0.98 13.12 -0.93
N ALA A 30 -1.85 12.45 -1.69
CA ALA A 30 -1.89 11.00 -1.75
C ALA A 30 -1.02 10.45 -2.88
N LEU A 31 -0.17 9.48 -2.57
CA LEU A 31 0.56 8.67 -3.53
C LEU A 31 -0.29 7.45 -3.91
N ASP A 32 -0.66 7.37 -5.18
CA ASP A 32 -1.29 6.19 -5.78
C ASP A 32 -0.38 5.60 -6.85
N TYR A 33 -0.43 4.28 -7.04
CA TYR A 33 0.45 3.55 -7.96
C TYR A 33 1.95 3.81 -7.77
N CYS A 34 2.39 4.28 -6.61
CA CYS A 34 3.79 4.45 -6.25
C CYS A 34 4.43 3.08 -5.95
N ARG A 35 4.57 2.25 -6.99
CA ARG A 35 4.93 0.84 -6.89
C ARG A 35 5.42 0.26 -8.22
N TYR A 36 5.96 -0.95 -8.16
CA TYR A 36 6.15 -1.76 -9.35
C TYR A 36 4.79 -2.27 -9.90
N PRO A 37 4.65 -2.47 -11.22
CA PRO A 37 3.38 -2.94 -11.81
C PRO A 37 3.04 -4.39 -11.46
N GLY A 38 4.02 -5.18 -11.01
CA GLY A 38 3.84 -6.59 -10.63
C GLY A 38 5.16 -7.32 -10.50
N ALA A 39 5.08 -8.63 -10.31
CA ALA A 39 6.24 -9.50 -10.08
C ALA A 39 7.23 -9.54 -11.27
N THR A 40 6.72 -9.39 -12.50
CA THR A 40 7.50 -9.49 -13.75
C THR A 40 8.23 -8.22 -14.15
N ALA A 41 8.09 -7.16 -13.40
CA ALA A 41 8.79 -5.91 -13.63
C ALA A 41 9.65 -5.55 -12.40
N ASP A 42 10.87 -5.05 -12.57
CA ASP A 42 11.55 -4.87 -13.86
C ASP A 42 12.85 -5.68 -13.82
N PHE A 43 13.12 -6.44 -14.87
CA PHE A 43 14.34 -7.26 -15.02
C PHE A 43 15.32 -6.64 -16.05
N SER A 44 15.40 -5.29 -16.10
CA SER A 44 16.38 -4.60 -16.91
C SER A 44 17.80 -4.79 -16.37
N GLU A 45 18.78 -4.56 -17.24
CA GLU A 45 20.20 -4.58 -16.86
C GLU A 45 20.52 -3.51 -15.79
N PHE A 46 19.76 -2.42 -15.76
CA PHE A 46 19.88 -1.43 -14.69
C PHE A 46 19.46 -2.03 -13.35
N SER A 47 18.27 -2.63 -13.26
CA SER A 47 17.76 -3.24 -12.02
C SER A 47 18.63 -4.42 -11.57
N ARG A 48 19.20 -5.19 -12.51
CA ARG A 48 20.19 -6.21 -12.20
C ARG A 48 21.38 -5.61 -11.44
N ARG A 49 22.00 -4.57 -11.98
CA ARG A 49 23.19 -3.94 -11.35
C ARG A 49 22.90 -3.33 -10.00
N GLU A 50 21.74 -2.68 -9.84
CA GLU A 50 21.34 -2.13 -8.54
C GLU A 50 21.07 -3.25 -7.52
N PHE A 51 20.45 -4.34 -7.95
CA PHE A 51 20.25 -5.50 -7.09
C PHE A 51 21.57 -6.18 -6.71
N GLU A 52 22.53 -6.32 -7.64
CA GLU A 52 23.88 -6.82 -7.35
C GLU A 52 24.61 -5.92 -6.33
N ARG A 53 24.43 -4.61 -6.40
CA ARG A 53 24.95 -3.68 -5.38
C ARG A 53 24.31 -3.91 -4.01
N PHE A 54 23.00 -4.13 -3.99
CA PHE A 54 22.27 -4.47 -2.77
C PHE A 54 22.77 -5.78 -2.15
N LEU A 55 23.02 -6.80 -2.96
CA LEU A 55 23.57 -8.08 -2.51
C LEU A 55 25.05 -8.03 -2.12
N GLY A 56 25.83 -7.10 -2.67
CA GLY A 56 27.28 -7.03 -2.55
C GLY A 56 28.05 -8.02 -3.43
N HIS A 57 27.38 -8.70 -4.36
CA HIS A 57 28.00 -9.62 -5.32
C HIS A 57 27.14 -9.77 -6.58
N ALA A 58 27.74 -10.35 -7.65
CA ALA A 58 27.06 -10.57 -8.92
C ALA A 58 26.03 -11.72 -8.87
N VAL A 59 25.02 -11.62 -9.73
CA VAL A 59 24.03 -12.67 -9.99
C VAL A 59 24.38 -13.35 -11.30
N GLU A 60 24.66 -14.66 -11.25
CA GLU A 60 25.18 -15.40 -12.42
C GLU A 60 24.12 -15.53 -13.53
N ARG A 61 22.91 -15.94 -13.16
CA ARG A 61 21.80 -16.15 -14.10
C ARG A 61 20.63 -15.24 -13.75
N PHE A 62 20.60 -14.08 -14.33
CA PHE A 62 19.51 -13.12 -14.14
C PHE A 62 18.61 -13.10 -15.37
N PRO A 63 17.28 -13.28 -15.24
CA PRO A 63 16.50 -13.28 -14.01
C PRO A 63 16.25 -14.66 -13.37
N GLU A 64 16.78 -15.77 -13.91
CA GLU A 64 16.44 -17.14 -13.51
C GLU A 64 16.77 -17.43 -12.04
N ASP A 65 17.83 -16.82 -11.50
CA ASP A 65 18.19 -16.95 -10.08
C ASP A 65 17.24 -16.15 -9.15
N ILE A 66 16.34 -15.32 -9.71
CA ILE A 66 15.24 -14.72 -8.96
C ILE A 66 14.05 -15.67 -8.93
N PHE A 67 13.47 -15.98 -10.08
CA PHE A 67 12.47 -17.03 -10.25
C PHE A 67 12.30 -17.42 -11.73
N THR A 68 11.75 -18.58 -11.94
CA THR A 68 11.27 -19.09 -13.22
C THR A 68 9.80 -19.48 -13.12
N TYR A 69 9.23 -20.08 -14.16
CA TYR A 69 7.87 -20.59 -14.16
C TYR A 69 7.87 -22.08 -14.51
N ASP A 70 6.95 -22.83 -13.88
CA ASP A 70 6.64 -24.20 -14.30
C ASP A 70 5.71 -24.21 -15.54
N GLU A 71 5.32 -25.43 -15.98
CA GLU A 71 4.43 -25.62 -17.14
C GLU A 71 3.01 -25.09 -16.89
N GLU A 72 2.58 -25.00 -15.62
CA GLU A 72 1.30 -24.47 -15.17
C GLU A 72 1.33 -22.95 -14.96
N GLY A 73 2.49 -22.30 -15.10
CA GLY A 73 2.66 -20.86 -14.92
C GLY A 73 2.85 -20.41 -13.46
N ASN A 74 3.11 -21.34 -12.53
CA ASN A 74 3.45 -21.00 -11.16
C ASN A 74 4.90 -20.54 -11.05
N ARG A 75 5.20 -19.62 -10.16
CA ARG A 75 6.57 -19.16 -9.94
C ARG A 75 7.37 -20.21 -9.16
N ILE A 76 8.52 -20.58 -9.72
CA ILE A 76 9.53 -21.42 -9.07
C ILE A 76 10.59 -20.47 -8.48
N PRO A 77 10.70 -20.34 -7.15
CA PRO A 77 11.70 -19.48 -6.52
C PRO A 77 13.13 -19.89 -6.86
N GLY A 78 13.94 -18.91 -7.26
CA GLY A 78 15.37 -19.06 -7.43
C GLY A 78 16.15 -18.73 -6.16
N LYS A 79 17.48 -18.77 -6.24
CA LYS A 79 18.40 -18.53 -5.11
C LYS A 79 18.21 -17.17 -4.43
N TYR A 80 17.84 -16.15 -5.21
CA TYR A 80 17.69 -14.78 -4.73
C TYR A 80 16.24 -14.31 -4.69
N TYR A 81 15.27 -15.22 -4.68
CA TYR A 81 13.84 -14.90 -4.65
C TYR A 81 13.48 -13.92 -3.53
N LYS A 82 13.81 -14.26 -2.29
CA LYS A 82 13.47 -13.43 -1.13
C LYS A 82 14.23 -12.09 -1.09
N PRO A 83 15.56 -12.02 -1.29
CA PRO A 83 16.29 -10.76 -1.35
C PRO A 83 15.80 -9.81 -2.46
N TRP A 84 15.27 -10.34 -3.57
CA TRP A 84 14.71 -9.54 -4.65
C TRP A 84 13.52 -8.70 -4.20
N TRP A 85 12.61 -9.29 -3.42
CA TRP A 85 11.45 -8.58 -2.91
C TRP A 85 11.83 -7.54 -1.85
N GLU A 86 12.79 -7.85 -0.99
CA GLU A 86 13.34 -6.88 -0.04
C GLU A 86 13.96 -5.67 -0.75
N TYR A 87 14.80 -5.91 -1.75
CA TYR A 87 15.38 -4.84 -2.56
C TYR A 87 14.32 -3.93 -3.18
N ARG A 88 13.28 -4.51 -3.77
CA ARG A 88 12.20 -3.74 -4.41
C ARG A 88 11.39 -2.93 -3.39
N ALA A 89 11.09 -3.49 -2.25
CA ALA A 89 10.42 -2.77 -1.16
C ALA A 89 11.29 -1.60 -0.67
N LYS A 90 12.60 -1.81 -0.54
CA LYS A 90 13.54 -0.74 -0.20
C LYS A 90 13.57 0.40 -1.23
N VAL A 91 13.57 0.08 -2.51
CA VAL A 91 13.49 1.11 -3.58
C VAL A 91 12.24 1.99 -3.43
N VAL A 92 11.09 1.37 -3.14
CA VAL A 92 9.83 2.12 -2.93
C VAL A 92 9.91 2.98 -1.67
N ARG A 93 10.37 2.42 -0.54
CA ARG A 93 10.57 3.17 0.70
C ARG A 93 11.51 4.38 0.50
N ASP A 94 12.65 4.16 -0.13
CA ASP A 94 13.64 5.23 -0.34
C ASP A 94 13.06 6.38 -1.19
N PHE A 95 12.23 6.05 -2.19
CA PHE A 95 11.51 7.08 -2.95
C PHE A 95 10.47 7.82 -2.09
N ILE A 96 9.67 7.11 -1.30
CA ILE A 96 8.67 7.74 -0.40
C ILE A 96 9.37 8.66 0.61
N ALA A 97 10.52 8.27 1.14
CA ALA A 97 11.32 9.12 2.04
C ALA A 97 11.75 10.44 1.38
N ARG A 98 12.10 10.40 0.08
CA ARG A 98 12.40 11.61 -0.70
C ARG A 98 11.17 12.49 -0.93
N VAL A 99 10.00 11.86 -1.16
CA VAL A 99 8.73 12.61 -1.25
C VAL A 99 8.41 13.25 0.09
N ARG A 100 8.54 12.53 1.21
CA ARG A 100 8.34 13.07 2.57
C ARG A 100 9.20 14.31 2.79
N ALA A 101 10.49 14.22 2.49
CA ALA A 101 11.40 15.36 2.62
C ALA A 101 10.96 16.57 1.77
N ALA A 102 10.43 16.34 0.56
CA ALA A 102 9.93 17.41 -0.29
C ALA A 102 8.63 18.05 0.24
N VAL A 103 7.73 17.25 0.83
CA VAL A 103 6.52 17.76 1.49
C VAL A 103 6.90 18.59 2.71
N ASP A 104 7.77 18.09 3.59
CA ASP A 104 8.23 18.81 4.80
C ASP A 104 8.90 20.14 4.48
N GLU A 105 9.65 20.18 3.36
CA GLU A 105 10.33 21.41 2.91
C GLU A 105 9.35 22.46 2.36
N LEU A 106 8.34 22.04 1.58
CA LEU A 106 7.51 22.96 0.81
C LEU A 106 6.17 23.27 1.47
N GLN A 107 5.57 22.31 2.13
CA GLN A 107 4.28 22.42 2.80
C GLN A 107 4.21 21.47 4.03
N PRO A 108 4.86 21.81 5.15
CA PRO A 108 4.97 20.94 6.32
C PRO A 108 3.63 20.56 6.97
N ASP A 109 2.57 21.34 6.71
CA ASP A 109 1.22 21.08 7.23
C ASP A 109 0.40 20.13 6.33
N VAL A 110 0.91 19.76 5.15
CA VAL A 110 0.24 18.82 4.23
C VAL A 110 0.51 17.40 4.67
N ARG A 111 -0.55 16.61 4.82
CA ARG A 111 -0.41 15.18 5.10
C ARG A 111 0.12 14.46 3.88
N LEU A 112 1.17 13.67 4.07
CA LEU A 112 1.58 12.68 3.06
C LEU A 112 0.75 11.42 3.24
N GLU A 113 -0.01 11.09 2.22
CA GLU A 113 -0.93 9.96 2.21
C GLU A 113 -0.47 8.90 1.19
N TYR A 114 -0.82 7.66 1.41
CA TYR A 114 -0.47 6.56 0.50
C TYR A 114 -1.61 5.57 0.40
N TRP A 115 -1.98 5.19 -0.83
CA TRP A 115 -2.95 4.14 -1.08
C TRP A 115 -2.28 2.83 -1.49
N ALA A 116 -2.66 1.73 -0.83
CA ALA A 116 -2.32 0.36 -1.25
C ALA A 116 -3.37 -0.64 -0.77
N GLY A 117 -3.43 -1.82 -1.42
CA GLY A 117 -4.28 -2.92 -0.96
C GLY A 117 -3.88 -3.42 0.44
N SER A 118 -4.87 -3.85 1.21
CA SER A 118 -4.69 -4.36 2.58
C SER A 118 -3.95 -5.71 2.67
N TRP A 119 -3.79 -6.42 1.54
CA TRP A 119 -3.28 -7.79 1.46
C TRP A 119 -1.75 -7.86 1.33
N LEU A 120 -1.01 -7.57 2.43
CA LEU A 120 0.47 -7.63 2.47
C LEU A 120 1.06 -8.96 1.97
N HIS A 121 0.35 -10.07 2.16
CA HIS A 121 0.77 -11.39 1.70
C HIS A 121 0.97 -11.48 0.18
N ALA A 122 0.43 -10.57 -0.61
CA ALA A 122 0.50 -10.56 -2.07
C ALA A 122 1.21 -9.34 -2.65
N ILE A 123 1.07 -8.15 -2.04
CA ILE A 123 1.60 -6.90 -2.60
C ILE A 123 3.13 -6.75 -2.48
N TYR A 124 3.81 -7.66 -1.80
CA TYR A 124 5.28 -7.73 -1.81
C TYR A 124 5.84 -7.76 -3.24
N ALA A 125 5.13 -8.43 -4.16
CA ALA A 125 5.49 -8.48 -5.57
C ALA A 125 5.42 -7.13 -6.29
N ASN A 126 4.77 -6.13 -5.70
CA ASN A 126 4.74 -4.75 -6.17
C ASN A 126 5.73 -3.83 -5.43
N GLY A 127 6.48 -4.35 -4.46
CA GLY A 127 7.38 -3.57 -3.61
C GLY A 127 6.66 -2.68 -2.59
N GLN A 128 5.38 -2.92 -2.30
CA GLN A 128 4.57 -2.12 -1.37
C GLN A 128 4.62 -2.70 0.04
N ASN A 129 5.63 -2.33 0.81
CA ASN A 129 5.68 -2.66 2.24
C ASN A 129 5.14 -1.48 3.07
N TRP A 130 3.82 -1.32 3.10
CA TRP A 130 3.16 -0.24 3.85
C TRP A 130 3.12 -0.47 5.37
N GLY A 131 3.62 -1.59 5.88
CA GLY A 131 3.73 -1.83 7.32
C GLY A 131 4.74 -0.90 8.00
N SER A 132 4.65 -0.83 9.32
CA SER A 132 5.68 -0.21 10.14
C SER A 132 6.98 -1.00 10.08
N PRO A 133 8.17 -0.36 10.08
CA PRO A 133 9.44 -1.07 10.29
C PRO A 133 9.51 -1.82 11.63
N ARG A 134 8.64 -1.48 12.59
CA ARG A 134 8.50 -2.15 13.90
C ARG A 134 7.54 -3.33 13.86
N SER A 135 6.75 -3.48 12.79
CA SER A 135 5.82 -4.61 12.65
C SER A 135 6.57 -5.90 12.36
N THR A 136 6.04 -7.00 12.89
CA THR A 136 6.57 -8.35 12.66
C THR A 136 5.78 -9.13 11.62
N PHE A 137 4.90 -8.48 10.85
CA PHE A 137 4.02 -9.17 9.89
C PHE A 137 4.79 -10.03 8.88
N SER A 138 5.98 -9.57 8.43
CA SER A 138 6.79 -10.29 7.46
C SER A 138 7.40 -11.57 8.04
N ASP A 139 7.47 -11.69 9.36
CA ASP A 139 7.97 -12.90 10.02
C ASP A 139 7.05 -14.12 9.74
N GLU A 140 5.76 -13.86 9.45
CA GLU A 140 4.79 -14.87 9.01
C GLU A 140 5.14 -15.50 7.64
N TYR A 141 6.02 -14.87 6.86
CA TYR A 141 6.37 -15.24 5.48
C TYR A 141 7.84 -15.57 5.26
N LEU A 142 8.60 -15.77 6.35
CA LEU A 142 10.04 -16.12 6.26
C LEU A 142 10.29 -17.43 5.52
N ASP A 143 9.37 -18.38 5.57
CA ASP A 143 9.48 -19.65 4.85
C ASP A 143 9.15 -19.51 3.34
N THR A 144 8.49 -18.44 2.94
CA THR A 144 7.98 -18.26 1.57
C THR A 144 8.72 -17.18 0.79
N TRP A 145 8.43 -15.91 1.03
CA TRP A 145 8.94 -14.81 0.21
C TRP A 145 9.72 -13.74 0.98
N ALA A 146 9.58 -13.66 2.31
CA ALA A 146 10.24 -12.63 3.11
C ALA A 146 11.66 -13.01 3.53
N THR A 147 12.49 -11.99 3.75
CA THR A 147 13.74 -12.07 4.50
C THR A 147 13.54 -11.49 5.89
N PRO A 148 14.42 -11.75 6.87
CA PRO A 148 14.39 -11.05 8.15
C PRO A 148 14.53 -9.53 8.04
N GLY A 149 15.21 -9.04 6.99
CA GLY A 149 15.41 -7.60 6.72
C GLY A 149 14.23 -6.93 6.02
N TYR A 150 13.26 -7.69 5.48
CA TYR A 150 12.15 -7.11 4.70
C TYR A 150 11.34 -6.07 5.48
N LYS A 151 11.14 -6.25 6.78
CA LYS A 151 10.42 -5.29 7.63
C LYS A 151 11.06 -3.91 7.68
N GLU A 152 12.39 -3.81 7.51
CA GLU A 152 13.11 -2.54 7.52
C GLU A 152 12.76 -1.66 6.31
N ALA A 153 12.21 -2.26 5.26
CA ALA A 153 11.67 -1.56 4.11
C ALA A 153 10.19 -1.11 4.30
N GLY A 154 9.62 -1.31 5.48
CA GLY A 154 8.30 -0.78 5.84
C GLY A 154 8.31 0.75 5.86
N PHE A 155 7.24 1.40 5.41
CA PHE A 155 7.21 2.85 5.25
C PHE A 155 6.03 3.57 5.94
N ALA A 156 5.28 2.91 6.82
CA ALA A 156 4.21 3.56 7.59
C ALA A 156 4.72 4.77 8.39
N ASP A 157 5.95 4.70 8.89
CA ASP A 157 6.63 5.77 9.66
C ASP A 157 6.95 7.04 8.84
N LEU A 158 6.83 6.98 7.53
CA LEU A 158 7.02 8.12 6.62
C LEU A 158 5.70 8.79 6.23
N LEU A 159 4.56 8.23 6.61
CA LEU A 159 3.23 8.68 6.23
C LEU A 159 2.51 9.38 7.38
N ASP A 160 1.60 10.28 7.05
CA ASP A 160 0.59 10.79 7.97
C ASP A 160 -0.69 9.96 7.90
N VAL A 161 -1.03 9.46 6.69
CA VAL A 161 -2.21 8.61 6.45
C VAL A 161 -1.89 7.45 5.53
N PHE A 162 -2.26 6.26 5.95
CA PHE A 162 -2.34 5.08 5.09
C PHE A 162 -3.80 4.82 4.70
N ILE A 163 -4.12 4.88 3.42
CA ILE A 163 -5.43 4.58 2.87
C ILE A 163 -5.42 3.11 2.45
N THR A 164 -6.00 2.24 3.27
CA THR A 164 -6.00 0.80 3.02
C THR A 164 -7.12 0.39 2.06
N GLY A 165 -6.75 -0.13 0.90
CA GLY A 165 -7.69 -0.66 -0.10
C GLY A 165 -8.27 -1.99 0.36
N THR A 166 -9.52 -1.98 0.85
CA THR A 166 -10.25 -3.17 1.26
C THR A 166 -11.26 -3.61 0.18
N TYR A 167 -10.77 -3.77 -1.06
CA TYR A 167 -11.56 -4.22 -2.22
C TYR A 167 -11.70 -5.75 -2.19
N LEU A 168 -12.33 -6.24 -1.11
CA LEU A 168 -12.44 -7.66 -0.76
C LEU A 168 -13.87 -8.17 -0.99
N GLU A 169 -14.07 -9.49 -0.91
CA GLU A 169 -15.33 -10.13 -1.32
C GLU A 169 -16.48 -10.00 -0.31
N ARG A 170 -16.15 -9.85 0.98
CA ARG A 170 -17.12 -9.81 2.09
C ARG A 170 -16.93 -8.57 2.96
N VAL A 171 -18.01 -8.10 3.56
CA VAL A 171 -17.93 -6.96 4.52
C VAL A 171 -17.39 -7.45 5.87
N TRP A 172 -18.03 -8.48 6.43
CA TRP A 172 -17.76 -8.98 7.77
C TRP A 172 -16.91 -10.25 7.76
N GLY A 173 -16.11 -10.44 8.81
CA GLY A 173 -15.28 -11.63 9.01
C GLY A 173 -13.90 -11.28 9.56
N ALA A 174 -13.78 -11.11 10.87
CA ALA A 174 -12.51 -10.69 11.51
C ALA A 174 -11.32 -11.63 11.22
N ASP A 175 -11.60 -12.92 10.99
CA ASP A 175 -10.61 -13.97 10.69
C ASP A 175 -10.63 -14.41 9.21
N ASP A 176 -11.43 -13.75 8.37
CA ASP A 176 -11.58 -14.06 6.95
C ASP A 176 -10.75 -13.10 6.10
N ASN A 177 -9.67 -13.56 5.51
CA ASN A 177 -8.75 -12.75 4.72
C ASN A 177 -9.35 -12.13 3.45
N GLU A 178 -10.56 -12.53 3.05
CA GLU A 178 -11.33 -11.95 1.96
C GLU A 178 -12.43 -10.98 2.46
N SER A 179 -12.35 -10.53 3.72
CA SER A 179 -13.29 -9.57 4.28
C SER A 179 -12.67 -8.18 4.52
N ILE A 180 -13.50 -7.14 4.37
CA ILE A 180 -13.16 -5.75 4.72
C ILE A 180 -12.72 -5.68 6.17
N GLU A 181 -13.44 -6.35 7.08
CA GLU A 181 -13.13 -6.34 8.50
C GLU A 181 -11.72 -6.85 8.81
N TYR A 182 -11.33 -7.97 8.21
CA TYR A 182 -9.98 -8.50 8.34
C TYR A 182 -8.94 -7.53 7.78
N GLY A 183 -9.17 -6.98 6.56
CA GLY A 183 -8.26 -6.04 5.92
C GLY A 183 -8.00 -4.79 6.76
N LEU A 184 -9.06 -4.23 7.37
CA LEU A 184 -8.95 -3.08 8.29
C LEU A 184 -8.18 -3.45 9.57
N ASN A 185 -8.52 -4.58 10.21
CA ASN A 185 -7.84 -5.06 11.41
C ASN A 185 -6.35 -5.29 11.14
N ARG A 186 -6.04 -5.91 10.00
CA ARG A 186 -4.67 -6.18 9.55
C ARG A 186 -3.89 -4.89 9.36
N SER A 187 -4.48 -3.91 8.68
CA SER A 187 -3.85 -2.62 8.43
C SER A 187 -3.55 -1.86 9.72
N LEU A 188 -4.52 -1.79 10.63
CA LEU A 188 -4.34 -1.14 11.93
C LEU A 188 -3.23 -1.80 12.77
N ARG A 189 -3.17 -3.14 12.75
CA ARG A 189 -2.12 -3.88 13.46
C ARG A 189 -0.74 -3.60 12.86
N ASP A 190 -0.64 -3.65 11.53
CA ASP A 190 0.65 -3.72 10.85
C ASP A 190 1.27 -2.32 10.60
N VAL A 191 0.49 -1.24 10.60
CA VAL A 191 1.05 0.13 10.68
C VAL A 191 1.55 0.47 12.09
N ALA A 192 1.18 -0.31 13.11
CA ALA A 192 1.67 -0.23 14.50
C ALA A 192 1.62 1.19 15.10
N GLY A 193 0.62 1.99 14.70
CA GLY A 193 0.41 3.36 15.16
C GLY A 193 1.36 4.41 14.57
N ASP A 194 2.15 4.08 13.57
CA ASP A 194 3.06 5.04 12.91
C ASP A 194 2.31 6.10 12.10
N CYS A 195 1.16 5.75 11.53
CA CYS A 195 0.31 6.68 10.81
C CYS A 195 -1.17 6.43 11.08
N THR A 196 -2.01 7.39 10.69
CA THR A 196 -3.47 7.23 10.70
C THR A 196 -3.90 6.28 9.59
N VAL A 197 -4.91 5.43 9.83
CA VAL A 197 -5.49 4.54 8.82
C VAL A 197 -6.85 5.06 8.39
N TYR A 198 -7.07 5.13 7.06
CA TYR A 198 -8.39 5.30 6.44
C TYR A 198 -8.75 4.03 5.69
N GLY A 199 -10.02 3.59 5.78
CA GLY A 199 -10.54 2.53 4.93
C GLY A 199 -10.73 3.02 3.49
N SER A 200 -10.70 2.10 2.52
CA SER A 200 -11.04 2.41 1.13
C SER A 200 -11.89 1.31 0.53
N LEU A 201 -13.01 1.71 -0.05
CA LEU A 201 -14.04 0.83 -0.61
C LEU A 201 -14.11 0.98 -2.12
N TYR A 202 -14.30 -0.14 -2.83
CA TYR A 202 -14.68 -0.11 -4.23
C TYR A 202 -16.20 -0.11 -4.33
N ALA A 203 -16.77 0.97 -4.85
CA ALA A 203 -18.19 1.22 -4.80
C ALA A 203 -19.05 0.23 -5.62
N GLN A 204 -18.43 -0.55 -6.51
CA GLN A 204 -19.11 -1.62 -7.25
C GLN A 204 -19.28 -2.90 -6.42
N ASN A 205 -18.52 -3.05 -5.35
CA ASN A 205 -18.61 -4.19 -4.45
C ASN A 205 -19.69 -3.94 -3.39
N HIS A 206 -20.34 -4.99 -2.91
CA HIS A 206 -21.26 -4.96 -1.76
C HIS A 206 -22.45 -4.00 -1.91
N LEU A 207 -23.02 -3.86 -3.10
CA LEU A 207 -24.12 -2.91 -3.38
C LEU A 207 -25.27 -3.03 -2.36
N ASP A 208 -25.63 -4.25 -1.95
CA ASP A 208 -26.70 -4.53 -0.99
C ASP A 208 -26.30 -4.30 0.48
N GLN A 209 -25.00 -4.10 0.77
CA GLN A 209 -24.41 -3.95 2.11
C GLN A 209 -23.43 -2.77 2.14
N PHE A 210 -23.60 -1.80 1.25
CA PHE A 210 -22.62 -0.71 1.12
C PHE A 210 -22.60 0.20 2.35
N ASP A 211 -23.74 0.40 3.00
CA ASP A 211 -23.85 1.10 4.27
C ASP A 211 -23.10 0.39 5.42
N ASP A 212 -23.16 -0.95 5.48
CA ASP A 212 -22.36 -1.73 6.42
C ASP A 212 -20.84 -1.56 6.16
N ALA A 213 -20.41 -1.57 4.90
CA ALA A 213 -19.02 -1.37 4.53
C ALA A 213 -18.51 0.02 4.92
N VAL A 214 -19.29 1.07 4.66
CA VAL A 214 -18.98 2.45 5.05
C VAL A 214 -18.92 2.58 6.58
N TYR A 215 -19.94 2.05 7.27
CA TYR A 215 -20.00 2.05 8.73
C TYR A 215 -18.77 1.36 9.33
N LEU A 216 -18.40 0.19 8.82
CA LEU A 216 -17.28 -0.60 9.33
C LEU A 216 -15.94 0.14 9.18
N CYS A 217 -15.71 0.77 8.02
CA CYS A 217 -14.54 1.61 7.81
C CYS A 217 -14.47 2.74 8.85
N LEU A 218 -15.54 3.51 9.01
CA LEU A 218 -15.58 4.65 9.93
C LEU A 218 -15.51 4.24 11.40
N LYS A 219 -16.08 3.08 11.76
CA LYS A 219 -15.99 2.56 13.13
C LYS A 219 -14.57 2.14 13.50
N LYS A 220 -13.84 1.51 12.58
CA LYS A 220 -12.51 0.96 12.86
C LYS A 220 -11.37 1.93 12.59
N THR A 221 -11.55 2.87 11.65
CA THR A 221 -10.50 3.79 11.20
C THR A 221 -10.92 5.26 11.36
N LYS A 222 -10.09 6.18 10.90
CA LYS A 222 -10.35 7.62 11.05
C LYS A 222 -10.98 8.27 9.82
N GLY A 223 -11.30 7.49 8.79
CA GLY A 223 -11.93 7.98 7.57
C GLY A 223 -12.20 6.88 6.58
N VAL A 224 -12.92 7.23 5.52
CA VAL A 224 -13.22 6.33 4.41
C VAL A 224 -13.03 7.04 3.08
N MET A 225 -12.39 6.38 2.14
CA MET A 225 -12.35 6.76 0.72
C MET A 225 -13.26 5.81 -0.07
N VAL A 226 -14.13 6.36 -0.89
CA VAL A 226 -14.99 5.58 -1.79
C VAL A 226 -14.48 5.74 -3.21
N PHE A 227 -13.99 4.68 -3.80
CA PHE A 227 -13.59 4.60 -5.20
C PHE A 227 -14.66 3.86 -6.00
N ASP A 228 -15.33 4.47 -6.97
CA ASP A 228 -15.20 5.87 -7.32
C ASP A 228 -16.59 6.51 -7.54
N ILE A 229 -16.59 7.79 -7.82
CA ILE A 229 -17.82 8.59 -8.01
C ILE A 229 -18.69 8.07 -9.17
N VAL A 230 -18.10 7.45 -10.19
CA VAL A 230 -18.86 6.89 -11.32
C VAL A 230 -19.79 5.78 -10.84
N GLN A 231 -19.26 4.81 -10.08
CA GLN A 231 -20.07 3.72 -9.53
C GLN A 231 -21.07 4.21 -8.46
N VAL A 232 -20.69 5.22 -7.67
CA VAL A 232 -21.65 5.83 -6.71
C VAL A 232 -22.87 6.40 -7.42
N ILE A 233 -22.67 7.08 -8.56
CA ILE A 233 -23.74 7.64 -9.37
C ILE A 233 -24.53 6.52 -10.08
N GLU A 234 -23.84 5.56 -10.71
CA GLU A 234 -24.46 4.48 -11.48
C GLU A 234 -25.35 3.58 -10.62
N HIS A 235 -24.97 3.35 -9.37
CA HIS A 235 -25.70 2.48 -8.44
C HIS A 235 -26.50 3.24 -7.39
N ASP A 236 -26.61 4.56 -7.49
CA ASP A 236 -27.35 5.44 -6.55
C ASP A 236 -27.02 5.15 -5.06
N LEU A 237 -25.73 5.14 -4.72
CA LEU A 237 -25.26 4.75 -3.39
C LEU A 237 -25.26 5.87 -2.34
N TRP A 238 -25.73 7.07 -2.68
CA TRP A 238 -25.71 8.23 -1.77
C TRP A 238 -26.40 7.99 -0.44
N ASP A 239 -27.59 7.38 -0.47
CA ASP A 239 -28.33 7.07 0.74
C ASP A 239 -27.67 5.96 1.57
N SER A 240 -27.02 4.97 0.90
CA SER A 240 -26.25 3.93 1.59
C SER A 240 -25.02 4.51 2.28
N ILE A 241 -24.29 5.38 1.60
CA ILE A 241 -23.15 6.10 2.19
C ILE A 241 -23.60 6.90 3.41
N LYS A 242 -24.70 7.67 3.25
CA LYS A 242 -25.24 8.48 4.35
C LYS A 242 -25.66 7.62 5.54
N ARG A 243 -26.35 6.51 5.34
CA ARG A 243 -26.76 5.60 6.44
C ARG A 243 -25.53 5.04 7.17
N GLY A 244 -24.49 4.64 6.43
CA GLY A 244 -23.24 4.16 7.04
C GLY A 244 -22.55 5.21 7.91
N ILE A 245 -22.50 6.45 7.42
CA ILE A 245 -21.94 7.60 8.18
C ILE A 245 -22.79 7.87 9.44
N ASP A 246 -24.10 8.07 9.29
CA ASP A 246 -25.01 8.40 10.40
C ASP A 246 -24.93 7.33 11.51
N ARG A 247 -24.83 6.06 11.14
CA ARG A 247 -24.68 4.94 12.09
C ARG A 247 -23.36 4.99 12.83
N ALA A 248 -22.24 5.24 12.12
CA ALA A 248 -20.92 5.32 12.73
C ALA A 248 -20.83 6.50 13.71
N GLU A 249 -21.32 7.69 13.32
CA GLU A 249 -21.33 8.88 14.16
C GLU A 249 -22.17 8.70 15.43
N ALA A 250 -23.36 8.09 15.30
CA ALA A 250 -24.22 7.81 16.45
C ALA A 250 -23.57 6.87 17.47
N GLU A 251 -22.84 5.87 17.02
CA GLU A 251 -22.16 4.93 17.90
C GLU A 251 -20.94 5.57 18.59
N ILE A 252 -20.08 6.25 17.81
CA ILE A 252 -18.91 6.99 18.35
C ILE A 252 -19.34 8.01 19.40
N ALA A 253 -20.43 8.75 19.18
CA ALA A 253 -20.97 9.71 20.13
C ALA A 253 -21.47 9.06 21.44
N ASN A 254 -21.86 7.79 21.41
CA ASN A 254 -22.29 7.04 22.58
C ASN A 254 -21.13 6.40 23.36
N GLU A 255 -20.04 6.02 22.70
CA GLU A 255 -18.83 5.46 23.33
C GLU A 255 -18.01 6.54 24.06
N GLY A 256 -18.19 7.83 23.71
CA GLY A 256 -17.53 8.97 24.34
C GLY A 256 -18.24 9.54 25.59
N LYS A 257 -19.35 8.91 26.03
CA LYS A 257 -20.11 9.27 27.24
C LYS A 257 -19.82 8.28 28.36
#